data_bb0aa2fa6b8c26f94f68635ab6070659
#
_entry.id   bb0aa2fa6b8c26f94f68635ab6070659
#
_cell.length_a   1.000
_cell.length_b   1.000
_cell.length_c   1.000
_cell.angle_alpha   90.00
_cell.angle_beta   90.00
_cell.angle_gamma   90.00
#
_symmetry.space_group_name_H-M   'P 1'
#
loop_
_entity.id
_entity.type
_entity.pdbx_description
1 polymer ?
#
loop_
_entity_poly.entity_id
_entity_poly.type
_entity_poly.pdbx_seq_one_letter_code
_entity_poly.pdbx_strand_id
1 'polypeptide(L)'
;NICKNADGTLTECAEITGLYAWKLSSGELVLLKGDVRFHDVVFGYVSEKTVLHDISLFAKPGQKIAFVGSTGAGKTTITNLINRFYDIQAGQITYDGIDVKDIRKDDLRRSLAMVIQDTHLFTGTIADNIRYGKLDATDEEIREAAKIANADSFISRLPQGYDTMLYGDGSSLSQGQQQLIAIARAAIAKPPVLILDEATSSIDTRTERLIEKGMDAIMEGRTVFVIAHRLSTVRNSNAIMVLEKGEIIERGSHDELLEQKGRYYQLYTGQFELE
;
A
#
# COMPACT_ATOMS: atom_id res chain seq x y z
N ASN A 1 -20.53 -7.17 -6.22
CA ASN A 1 -21.09 -6.45 -5.08
C ASN A 1 -21.79 -7.43 -4.15
N ILE A 2 -21.71 -7.13 -2.85
CA ILE A 2 -22.24 -7.97 -1.77
C ILE A 2 -23.26 -7.16 -0.96
N CYS A 3 -24.40 -7.77 -0.68
CA CYS A 3 -25.40 -7.26 0.25
C CYS A 3 -25.26 -7.99 1.59
N LYS A 4 -25.38 -7.25 2.69
CA LYS A 4 -25.41 -7.80 4.03
C LYS A 4 -26.86 -7.83 4.52
N ASN A 5 -27.37 -9.01 4.77
CA ASN A 5 -28.74 -9.22 5.25
C ASN A 5 -28.90 -8.81 6.72
N ALA A 6 -30.13 -8.69 7.20
CA ALA A 6 -30.44 -8.32 8.58
C ALA A 6 -29.91 -9.33 9.62
N ASP A 7 -29.77 -10.59 9.25
CA ASP A 7 -29.19 -11.66 10.07
C ASP A 7 -27.64 -11.70 10.03
N GLY A 8 -27.03 -10.80 9.26
CA GLY A 8 -25.58 -10.70 9.09
C GLY A 8 -25.00 -11.58 7.98
N THR A 9 -25.81 -12.40 7.31
CA THR A 9 -25.36 -13.20 6.18
C THR A 9 -25.02 -12.34 4.96
N LEU A 10 -24.08 -12.81 4.13
CA LEU A 10 -23.66 -12.15 2.91
C LEU A 10 -24.29 -12.82 1.70
N THR A 11 -24.78 -12.03 0.76
CA THR A 11 -25.31 -12.51 -0.53
C THR A 11 -24.80 -11.65 -1.67
N GLU A 12 -24.62 -12.24 -2.84
CA GLU A 12 -24.34 -11.48 -4.05
C GLU A 12 -25.56 -10.63 -4.42
N CYS A 13 -25.35 -9.40 -4.84
CA CYS A 13 -26.41 -8.51 -5.26
C CYS A 13 -26.02 -7.66 -6.49
N ALA A 14 -27.03 -7.18 -7.20
CA ALA A 14 -26.84 -6.29 -8.34
C ALA A 14 -26.60 -4.82 -7.95
N GLU A 15 -26.96 -4.44 -6.72
CA GLU A 15 -26.79 -3.08 -6.22
C GLU A 15 -25.33 -2.76 -5.97
N ILE A 16 -24.93 -1.53 -6.27
CA ILE A 16 -23.57 -1.03 -5.99
C ILE A 16 -23.49 -0.65 -4.53
N THR A 17 -23.16 -1.62 -3.67
CA THR A 17 -23.04 -1.42 -2.23
C THR A 17 -21.67 -0.91 -1.77
N GLY A 18 -20.67 -1.04 -2.65
CA GLY A 18 -19.25 -0.80 -2.28
C GLY A 18 -18.67 -1.88 -1.36
N LEU A 19 -19.44 -2.92 -1.03
CA LEU A 19 -18.97 -4.08 -0.28
C LEU A 19 -18.54 -5.19 -1.24
N TYR A 20 -17.41 -5.83 -0.92
CA TYR A 20 -16.86 -6.95 -1.68
C TYR A 20 -16.58 -8.13 -0.76
N ALA A 21 -16.54 -9.31 -1.30
CA ALA A 21 -16.20 -10.53 -0.55
C ALA A 21 -15.35 -11.47 -1.41
N TRP A 22 -14.55 -12.27 -0.73
CA TRP A 22 -13.97 -13.48 -1.28
C TRP A 22 -15.05 -14.53 -1.43
N LYS A 23 -15.13 -15.16 -2.59
CA LYS A 23 -16.02 -16.31 -2.82
C LYS A 23 -15.17 -17.57 -2.79
N LEU A 24 -15.34 -18.37 -1.75
CA LEU A 24 -14.64 -19.63 -1.58
C LEU A 24 -15.18 -20.69 -2.56
N SER A 25 -14.41 -21.76 -2.77
CA SER A 25 -14.85 -22.91 -3.59
C SER A 25 -16.08 -23.60 -3.02
N SER A 26 -16.33 -23.49 -1.72
CA SER A 26 -17.55 -23.95 -1.04
C SER A 26 -18.80 -23.12 -1.40
N GLY A 27 -18.63 -21.95 -2.04
CA GLY A 27 -19.67 -20.95 -2.25
C GLY A 27 -19.85 -19.97 -1.08
N GLU A 28 -19.16 -20.16 0.03
CA GLU A 28 -19.15 -19.24 1.16
C GLU A 28 -18.56 -17.89 0.75
N LEU A 29 -19.13 -16.80 1.29
CA LEU A 29 -18.67 -15.44 1.08
C LEU A 29 -17.98 -14.93 2.36
N VAL A 30 -16.71 -14.52 2.23
CA VAL A 30 -15.92 -13.89 3.29
C VAL A 30 -15.74 -12.42 2.95
N LEU A 31 -16.23 -11.53 3.81
CA LEU A 31 -16.19 -10.08 3.58
C LEU A 31 -14.74 -9.59 3.44
N LEU A 32 -14.49 -8.85 2.36
CA LEU A 32 -13.20 -8.22 2.09
C LEU A 32 -13.02 -7.00 3.02
N LYS A 33 -12.17 -7.14 4.03
CA LYS A 33 -11.92 -6.12 5.06
C LYS A 33 -10.49 -5.59 5.09
N GLY A 34 -9.54 -6.43 4.68
CA GLY A 34 -8.13 -6.09 4.72
C GLY A 34 -7.42 -6.51 6.00
N ASP A 35 -7.83 -7.62 6.65
CA ASP A 35 -7.05 -8.26 7.73
C ASP A 35 -5.92 -9.08 7.11
N VAL A 36 -4.68 -8.68 7.32
CA VAL A 36 -3.51 -9.36 6.76
C VAL A 36 -2.63 -9.88 7.88
N ARG A 37 -2.26 -11.16 7.82
CA ARG A 37 -1.43 -11.80 8.86
C ARG A 37 -0.33 -12.66 8.26
N PHE A 38 0.82 -12.62 8.89
CA PHE A 38 1.97 -13.49 8.66
C PHE A 38 2.16 -14.38 9.87
N HIS A 39 2.37 -15.67 9.65
CA HIS A 39 2.62 -16.68 10.67
C HIS A 39 3.91 -17.42 10.32
N ASP A 40 4.96 -17.16 11.07
CA ASP A 40 6.27 -17.82 11.00
C ASP A 40 6.81 -17.93 9.56
N VAL A 41 6.73 -16.81 8.83
CA VAL A 41 7.05 -16.77 7.40
C VAL A 41 8.56 -16.78 7.20
N VAL A 42 9.03 -17.77 6.44
CA VAL A 42 10.41 -17.86 5.97
C VAL A 42 10.45 -17.69 4.46
N PHE A 43 11.36 -16.83 4.00
CA PHE A 43 11.48 -16.53 2.57
C PHE A 43 12.91 -16.18 2.16
N GLY A 44 13.29 -16.61 0.95
CA GLY A 44 14.48 -16.19 0.23
C GLY A 44 14.21 -16.17 -1.27
N TYR A 45 14.84 -15.25 -1.99
CA TYR A 45 14.69 -15.14 -3.46
C TYR A 45 15.37 -16.28 -4.20
N VAL A 46 16.37 -16.89 -3.56
CA VAL A 46 17.07 -18.09 -4.00
C VAL A 46 17.14 -19.08 -2.84
N SER A 47 17.16 -20.38 -3.14
CA SER A 47 17.08 -21.44 -2.13
C SER A 47 18.21 -21.39 -1.10
N GLU A 48 19.37 -20.90 -1.52
CA GLU A 48 20.59 -20.91 -0.68
C GLU A 48 20.68 -19.70 0.27
N LYS A 49 19.79 -18.70 0.10
CA LYS A 49 19.85 -17.46 0.89
C LYS A 49 18.47 -17.05 1.41
N THR A 50 18.23 -17.33 2.68
CA THR A 50 17.07 -16.81 3.40
C THR A 50 17.21 -15.29 3.62
N VAL A 51 16.13 -14.57 3.38
CA VAL A 51 16.04 -13.12 3.53
C VAL A 51 15.11 -12.73 4.68
N LEU A 52 14.06 -13.51 4.91
CA LEU A 52 13.14 -13.32 6.03
C LEU A 52 13.14 -14.57 6.91
N HIS A 53 13.27 -14.36 8.21
CA HIS A 53 13.36 -15.42 9.22
C HIS A 53 12.17 -15.31 10.18
N ASP A 54 11.30 -16.33 10.17
CA ASP A 54 10.17 -16.49 11.12
C ASP A 54 9.33 -15.22 11.34
N ILE A 55 9.02 -14.52 10.25
CA ILE A 55 8.25 -13.26 10.30
C ILE A 55 6.81 -13.54 10.71
N SER A 56 6.43 -13.03 11.88
CA SER A 56 5.05 -13.04 12.38
C SER A 56 4.59 -11.62 12.66
N LEU A 57 3.53 -11.18 11.96
CA LEU A 57 2.92 -9.86 12.12
C LEU A 57 1.44 -9.91 11.76
N PHE A 58 0.70 -8.92 12.18
CA PHE A 58 -0.68 -8.73 11.75
C PHE A 58 -1.02 -7.26 11.56
N ALA A 59 -1.94 -7.00 10.64
CA ALA A 59 -2.60 -5.72 10.47
C ALA A 59 -4.11 -5.96 10.41
N LYS A 60 -4.83 -5.43 11.39
CA LYS A 60 -6.30 -5.45 11.41
C LYS A 60 -6.85 -4.41 10.42
N PRO A 61 -8.10 -4.58 9.94
CA PRO A 61 -8.74 -3.59 9.08
C PRO A 61 -8.62 -2.17 9.63
N GLY A 62 -8.16 -1.24 8.79
CA GLY A 62 -7.97 0.17 9.16
C GLY A 62 -6.70 0.49 9.94
N GLN A 63 -5.82 -0.49 10.22
CA GLN A 63 -4.55 -0.24 10.89
C GLN A 63 -3.45 0.17 9.90
N LYS A 64 -2.59 1.06 10.35
CA LYS A 64 -1.36 1.47 9.67
C LYS A 64 -0.16 0.85 10.37
N ILE A 65 0.59 0.05 9.63
CA ILE A 65 1.81 -0.63 10.07
C ILE A 65 3.01 0.01 9.37
N ALA A 66 3.94 0.54 10.13
CA ALA A 66 5.17 1.09 9.60
C ALA A 66 6.31 0.08 9.72
N PHE A 67 7.06 -0.11 8.64
CA PHE A 67 8.31 -0.86 8.63
C PHE A 67 9.49 0.12 8.67
N VAL A 68 10.37 -0.04 9.64
CA VAL A 68 11.61 0.72 9.78
C VAL A 68 12.80 -0.24 9.89
N GLY A 69 13.97 0.22 9.50
CA GLY A 69 15.21 -0.56 9.52
C GLY A 69 16.11 -0.19 8.36
N SER A 70 17.37 -0.61 8.40
CA SER A 70 18.37 -0.34 7.37
C SER A 70 18.00 -0.92 5.99
N THR A 71 18.66 -0.42 4.96
CA THR A 71 18.55 -0.99 3.60
C THR A 71 18.95 -2.47 3.64
N GLY A 72 18.14 -3.30 2.97
CA GLY A 72 18.34 -4.76 2.99
C GLY A 72 17.80 -5.49 4.21
N ALA A 73 17.17 -4.82 5.18
CA ALA A 73 16.59 -5.46 6.37
C ALA A 73 15.38 -6.37 6.08
N GLY A 74 14.80 -6.34 4.85
CA GLY A 74 13.66 -7.17 4.46
C GLY A 74 12.33 -6.42 4.29
N LYS A 75 12.28 -5.10 4.48
CA LYS A 75 11.05 -4.29 4.40
C LYS A 75 10.30 -4.48 3.06
N THR A 76 10.97 -4.24 1.95
CA THR A 76 10.41 -4.42 0.60
C THR A 76 10.05 -5.88 0.32
N THR A 77 10.78 -6.83 0.89
CA THR A 77 10.47 -8.25 0.74
C THR A 77 9.12 -8.59 1.37
N ILE A 78 8.82 -8.06 2.56
CA ILE A 78 7.50 -8.25 3.21
C ILE A 78 6.37 -7.71 2.30
N THR A 79 6.53 -6.50 1.75
CA THR A 79 5.50 -5.91 0.87
C THR A 79 5.34 -6.69 -0.43
N ASN A 80 6.42 -7.24 -0.99
CA ASN A 80 6.36 -8.13 -2.14
C ASN A 80 5.59 -9.43 -1.86
N LEU A 81 5.70 -9.96 -0.65
CA LEU A 81 4.97 -11.16 -0.24
C LEU A 81 3.48 -10.89 0.00
N ILE A 82 3.10 -9.71 0.50
CA ILE A 82 1.69 -9.29 0.60
C ILE A 82 1.03 -9.30 -0.78
N ASN A 83 1.73 -8.81 -1.82
CA ASN A 83 1.27 -8.83 -3.21
C ASN A 83 1.37 -10.21 -3.87
N ARG A 84 1.95 -11.19 -3.17
CA ARG A 84 2.25 -12.52 -3.72
C ARG A 84 2.99 -12.45 -5.06
N PHE A 85 4.02 -11.58 -5.13
CA PHE A 85 4.95 -11.60 -6.26
C PHE A 85 5.83 -12.85 -6.20
N TYR A 86 6.03 -13.39 -5.00
CA TYR A 86 6.75 -14.61 -4.72
C TYR A 86 5.93 -15.48 -3.77
N ASP A 87 6.10 -16.79 -3.86
CA ASP A 87 5.53 -17.74 -2.90
C ASP A 87 6.55 -18.01 -1.78
N ILE A 88 6.08 -18.14 -0.54
CA ILE A 88 6.91 -18.35 0.65
C ILE A 88 7.42 -19.79 0.75
N GLN A 89 8.56 -20.00 1.44
CA GLN A 89 9.17 -21.30 1.64
C GLN A 89 8.58 -22.02 2.85
N ALA A 90 8.26 -21.29 3.94
CA ALA A 90 7.59 -21.85 5.12
C ALA A 90 6.69 -20.79 5.76
N GLY A 91 5.83 -21.23 6.67
CA GLY A 91 4.84 -20.40 7.33
C GLY A 91 3.57 -20.21 6.50
N GLN A 92 2.80 -19.19 6.84
CA GLN A 92 1.54 -18.88 6.20
C GLN A 92 1.30 -17.36 6.13
N ILE A 93 0.70 -16.89 5.04
CA ILE A 93 0.17 -15.52 4.93
C ILE A 93 -1.33 -15.64 4.70
N THR A 94 -2.13 -14.96 5.55
CA THR A 94 -3.58 -14.93 5.38
C THR A 94 -4.08 -13.53 5.07
N TYR A 95 -5.15 -13.46 4.28
CA TYR A 95 -5.90 -12.27 3.99
C TYR A 95 -7.38 -12.52 4.31
N ASP A 96 -7.93 -11.78 5.26
CA ASP A 96 -9.28 -12.00 5.83
C ASP A 96 -9.48 -13.45 6.31
N GLY A 97 -8.42 -14.09 6.83
CA GLY A 97 -8.44 -15.47 7.31
C GLY A 97 -8.22 -16.54 6.24
N ILE A 98 -8.15 -16.16 4.96
CA ILE A 98 -7.91 -17.08 3.85
C ILE A 98 -6.42 -17.10 3.53
N ASP A 99 -5.82 -18.29 3.34
CA ASP A 99 -4.44 -18.38 2.87
C ASP A 99 -4.32 -17.72 1.50
N VAL A 100 -3.35 -16.81 1.35
CA VAL A 100 -3.15 -16.11 0.07
C VAL A 100 -2.83 -17.06 -1.09
N LYS A 101 -2.39 -18.30 -0.81
CA LYS A 101 -2.18 -19.34 -1.81
C LYS A 101 -3.49 -19.81 -2.43
N ASP A 102 -4.59 -19.77 -1.67
CA ASP A 102 -5.92 -20.20 -2.10
C ASP A 102 -6.69 -19.07 -2.82
N ILE A 103 -6.17 -17.85 -2.79
CA ILE A 103 -6.74 -16.71 -3.51
C ILE A 103 -6.08 -16.64 -4.90
N ARG A 104 -6.89 -16.42 -5.95
CA ARG A 104 -6.36 -16.17 -7.30
C ARG A 104 -5.50 -14.90 -7.28
N LYS A 105 -4.31 -14.96 -7.88
CA LYS A 105 -3.34 -13.83 -7.85
C LYS A 105 -3.93 -12.52 -8.38
N ASP A 106 -4.74 -12.60 -9.42
CA ASP A 106 -5.40 -11.42 -10.02
C ASP A 106 -6.41 -10.78 -9.05
N ASP A 107 -7.20 -11.60 -8.35
CA ASP A 107 -8.19 -11.11 -7.40
C ASP A 107 -7.52 -10.53 -6.14
N LEU A 108 -6.46 -11.20 -5.65
CA LEU A 108 -5.63 -10.68 -4.56
C LEU A 108 -5.08 -9.29 -4.92
N ARG A 109 -4.45 -9.15 -6.09
CA ARG A 109 -3.83 -7.90 -6.53
C ARG A 109 -4.83 -6.79 -6.81
N ARG A 110 -6.05 -7.11 -7.25
CA ARG A 110 -7.14 -6.13 -7.38
C ARG A 110 -7.62 -5.56 -6.04
N SER A 111 -7.44 -6.32 -4.95
CA SER A 111 -7.79 -5.87 -3.59
C SER A 111 -6.69 -5.02 -2.93
N LEU A 112 -5.56 -4.85 -3.61
CA LEU A 112 -4.38 -4.13 -3.13
C LEU A 112 -4.07 -2.96 -4.06
N ALA A 113 -3.52 -1.88 -3.52
CA ALA A 113 -2.83 -0.89 -4.33
C ALA A 113 -1.45 -0.59 -3.74
N MET A 114 -0.52 -0.27 -4.63
CA MET A 114 0.84 0.13 -4.28
C MET A 114 1.12 1.54 -4.79
N VAL A 115 1.71 2.35 -3.93
CA VAL A 115 2.37 3.59 -4.32
C VAL A 115 3.84 3.44 -3.96
N ILE A 116 4.68 3.30 -4.98
CA ILE A 116 6.13 3.08 -4.82
C ILE A 116 6.90 4.36 -5.17
N GLN A 117 8.13 4.44 -4.69
CA GLN A 117 9.03 5.57 -4.92
C GLN A 117 9.24 5.83 -6.41
N ASP A 118 9.65 4.81 -7.14
CA ASP A 118 9.86 4.90 -8.59
C ASP A 118 8.53 4.69 -9.31
N THR A 119 7.82 5.80 -9.51
CA THR A 119 6.53 5.77 -10.18
C THR A 119 6.70 5.50 -11.68
N HIS A 120 6.10 4.43 -12.16
CA HIS A 120 6.02 4.13 -13.58
C HIS A 120 4.67 4.58 -14.15
N LEU A 121 4.72 5.54 -15.06
CA LEU A 121 3.61 5.90 -15.93
C LEU A 121 3.83 5.21 -17.28
N PHE A 122 2.76 4.99 -18.02
CA PHE A 122 2.83 4.38 -19.34
C PHE A 122 2.38 5.36 -20.42
N THR A 123 2.76 5.08 -21.65
CA THR A 123 2.34 5.86 -22.82
C THR A 123 0.81 5.85 -22.92
N GLY A 124 0.20 7.01 -22.88
CA GLY A 124 -1.25 7.24 -22.87
C GLY A 124 -1.57 8.60 -22.26
N THR A 125 -2.84 8.92 -22.15
CA THR A 125 -3.26 10.19 -21.51
C THR A 125 -3.05 10.13 -20.01
N ILE A 126 -3.07 11.28 -19.33
CA ILE A 126 -3.11 11.35 -17.87
C ILE A 126 -4.37 10.64 -17.34
N ALA A 127 -5.52 10.83 -18.01
CA ALA A 127 -6.75 10.12 -17.66
C ALA A 127 -6.58 8.60 -17.75
N ASP A 128 -5.94 8.06 -18.79
CA ASP A 128 -5.68 6.63 -18.93
C ASP A 128 -4.78 6.10 -17.83
N ASN A 129 -3.76 6.86 -17.45
CA ASN A 129 -2.86 6.51 -16.35
C ASN A 129 -3.58 6.43 -15.01
N ILE A 130 -4.55 7.31 -14.74
CA ILE A 130 -5.36 7.25 -13.52
C ILE A 130 -6.39 6.10 -13.63
N ARG A 131 -7.07 5.96 -14.77
CA ARG A 131 -8.07 4.92 -15.06
C ARG A 131 -7.51 3.51 -14.92
N TYR A 132 -6.20 3.33 -15.04
CA TYR A 132 -5.55 2.03 -14.81
C TYR A 132 -5.85 1.43 -13.43
N GLY A 133 -6.14 2.25 -12.42
CA GLY A 133 -6.57 1.78 -11.10
C GLY A 133 -8.00 1.22 -11.08
N LYS A 134 -8.86 1.65 -12.05
CA LYS A 134 -10.23 1.18 -12.24
C LYS A 134 -10.61 1.36 -13.71
N LEU A 135 -10.54 0.30 -14.52
CA LEU A 135 -10.65 0.37 -15.98
C LEU A 135 -11.99 0.87 -16.50
N ASP A 136 -13.06 0.67 -15.74
CA ASP A 136 -14.43 1.14 -16.02
C ASP A 136 -14.77 2.49 -15.37
N ALA A 137 -13.75 3.21 -14.88
CA ALA A 137 -13.97 4.52 -14.24
C ALA A 137 -14.50 5.56 -15.21
N THR A 138 -15.48 6.32 -14.76
CA THR A 138 -15.97 7.51 -15.48
C THR A 138 -14.98 8.68 -15.38
N ASP A 139 -15.13 9.67 -16.25
CA ASP A 139 -14.27 10.85 -16.21
C ASP A 139 -14.47 11.67 -14.91
N GLU A 140 -15.68 11.63 -14.33
CA GLU A 140 -15.95 12.24 -13.03
C GLU A 140 -15.19 11.54 -11.91
N GLU A 141 -15.18 10.19 -11.89
CA GLU A 141 -14.42 9.40 -10.92
C GLU A 141 -12.90 9.65 -11.04
N ILE A 142 -12.39 9.81 -12.27
CA ILE A 142 -10.99 10.17 -12.52
C ILE A 142 -10.65 11.52 -11.92
N ARG A 143 -11.51 12.54 -12.15
CA ARG A 143 -11.31 13.89 -11.60
C ARG A 143 -11.37 13.91 -10.07
N GLU A 144 -12.32 13.19 -9.48
CA GLU A 144 -12.41 13.07 -8.01
C GLU A 144 -11.16 12.39 -7.42
N ALA A 145 -10.68 11.32 -8.04
CA ALA A 145 -9.44 10.66 -7.62
C ALA A 145 -8.23 11.60 -7.72
N ALA A 146 -8.14 12.40 -8.79
CA ALA A 146 -7.10 13.39 -8.97
C ALA A 146 -7.17 14.51 -7.92
N LYS A 147 -8.38 14.95 -7.52
CA LYS A 147 -8.57 15.92 -6.43
C LYS A 147 -8.10 15.35 -5.08
N ILE A 148 -8.49 14.12 -4.76
CA ILE A 148 -8.04 13.41 -3.54
C ILE A 148 -6.51 13.36 -3.48
N ALA A 149 -5.88 13.05 -4.61
CA ALA A 149 -4.43 12.98 -4.74
C ALA A 149 -3.73 14.35 -4.82
N ASN A 150 -4.46 15.47 -4.84
CA ASN A 150 -3.95 16.82 -5.12
C ASN A 150 -3.31 16.98 -6.51
N ALA A 151 -3.64 16.12 -7.46
CA ALA A 151 -3.14 16.16 -8.83
C ALA A 151 -3.93 17.09 -9.75
N ASP A 152 -5.23 17.28 -9.51
CA ASP A 152 -6.14 18.06 -10.36
C ASP A 152 -5.63 19.49 -10.63
N SER A 153 -5.03 20.11 -9.63
CA SER A 153 -4.57 21.51 -9.73
C SER A 153 -3.46 21.71 -10.77
N PHE A 154 -2.56 20.74 -10.96
CA PHE A 154 -1.54 20.84 -12.00
C PHE A 154 -2.06 20.32 -13.35
N ILE A 155 -2.86 19.24 -13.33
CA ILE A 155 -3.45 18.67 -14.56
C ILE A 155 -4.28 19.72 -15.30
N SER A 156 -5.14 20.46 -14.58
CA SER A 156 -6.01 21.48 -15.16
C SER A 156 -5.25 22.68 -15.76
N ARG A 157 -3.96 22.86 -15.45
CA ARG A 157 -3.11 23.92 -16.03
C ARG A 157 -2.39 23.46 -17.30
N LEU A 158 -2.39 22.18 -17.60
CA LEU A 158 -1.80 21.68 -18.84
C LEU A 158 -2.69 22.07 -20.03
N PRO A 159 -2.13 22.35 -21.20
CA PRO A 159 -2.91 22.79 -22.36
C PRO A 159 -4.03 21.82 -22.77
N GLN A 160 -3.83 20.52 -22.57
CA GLN A 160 -4.79 19.46 -22.88
C GLN A 160 -5.40 18.83 -21.61
N GLY A 161 -5.09 19.36 -20.42
CA GLY A 161 -5.62 18.86 -19.15
C GLY A 161 -5.43 17.36 -18.99
N TYR A 162 -6.51 16.65 -18.73
CA TYR A 162 -6.53 15.19 -18.56
C TYR A 162 -6.21 14.40 -19.83
N ASP A 163 -6.42 15.01 -21.01
CA ASP A 163 -6.10 14.41 -22.31
C ASP A 163 -4.63 14.60 -22.70
N THR A 164 -3.82 15.21 -21.85
CA THR A 164 -2.39 15.38 -22.08
C THR A 164 -1.73 14.03 -22.25
N MET A 165 -1.11 13.82 -23.42
CA MET A 165 -0.39 12.58 -23.74
C MET A 165 0.94 12.53 -23.02
N LEU A 166 1.18 11.41 -22.37
CA LEU A 166 2.47 11.02 -21.78
C LEU A 166 3.14 10.00 -22.69
N TYR A 167 4.43 10.11 -22.86
CA TYR A 167 5.23 9.21 -23.68
C TYR A 167 6.28 8.51 -22.81
N GLY A 168 6.53 7.24 -23.08
CA GLY A 168 7.46 6.44 -22.32
C GLY A 168 7.03 6.30 -20.85
N ASP A 169 7.90 6.72 -19.96
CA ASP A 169 7.72 6.68 -18.49
C ASP A 169 7.11 7.95 -17.89
N GLY A 170 6.62 8.89 -18.74
CA GLY A 170 6.08 10.16 -18.26
C GLY A 170 7.14 11.21 -17.96
N SER A 171 8.33 11.12 -18.56
CA SER A 171 9.49 12.02 -18.34
C SER A 171 9.20 13.51 -18.62
N SER A 172 8.08 13.84 -19.28
CA SER A 172 7.62 15.22 -19.46
C SER A 172 7.05 15.86 -18.17
N LEU A 173 6.78 15.06 -17.16
CA LEU A 173 6.32 15.49 -15.83
C LEU A 173 7.45 15.43 -14.81
N SER A 174 7.40 16.32 -13.81
CA SER A 174 8.31 16.21 -12.66
C SER A 174 8.02 14.93 -11.86
N GLN A 175 9.01 14.43 -11.14
CA GLN A 175 8.86 13.25 -10.28
C GLN A 175 7.69 13.38 -9.30
N GLY A 176 7.52 14.56 -8.70
CA GLY A 176 6.39 14.84 -7.82
C GLY A 176 5.03 14.78 -8.53
N GLN A 177 4.93 15.30 -9.76
CA GLN A 177 3.70 15.18 -10.55
C GLN A 177 3.38 13.74 -10.94
N GLN A 178 4.39 12.94 -11.28
CA GLN A 178 4.23 11.51 -11.53
C GLN A 178 3.71 10.79 -10.29
N GLN A 179 4.25 11.12 -9.12
CA GLN A 179 3.81 10.53 -7.85
C GLN A 179 2.37 10.91 -7.49
N LEU A 180 1.95 12.16 -7.73
CA LEU A 180 0.55 12.57 -7.55
C LEU A 180 -0.40 11.77 -8.46
N ILE A 181 0.00 11.45 -9.70
CA ILE A 181 -0.79 10.57 -10.59
C ILE A 181 -0.84 9.14 -10.04
N ALA A 182 0.26 8.61 -9.49
CA ALA A 182 0.26 7.28 -8.86
C ALA A 182 -0.67 7.22 -7.64
N ILE A 183 -0.71 8.28 -6.83
CA ILE A 183 -1.65 8.41 -5.71
C ILE A 183 -3.10 8.45 -6.23
N ALA A 184 -3.38 9.19 -7.32
CA ALA A 184 -4.70 9.21 -7.94
C ALA A 184 -5.13 7.83 -8.47
N ARG A 185 -4.18 7.07 -9.04
CA ARG A 185 -4.39 5.67 -9.46
C ARG A 185 -4.77 4.77 -8.27
N ALA A 186 -4.13 4.94 -7.12
CA ALA A 186 -4.49 4.23 -5.90
C ALA A 186 -5.83 4.71 -5.30
N ALA A 187 -6.11 6.00 -5.38
CA ALA A 187 -7.35 6.61 -4.90
C ALA A 187 -8.58 6.05 -5.64
N ILE A 188 -8.52 5.95 -6.98
CA ILE A 188 -9.65 5.49 -7.79
C ILE A 188 -9.92 3.99 -7.61
N ALA A 189 -8.88 3.19 -7.33
CA ALA A 189 -9.01 1.76 -7.08
C ALA A 189 -9.77 1.44 -5.78
N LYS A 190 -9.76 2.35 -4.80
CA LYS A 190 -10.39 2.21 -3.47
C LYS A 190 -10.11 0.85 -2.80
N PRO A 191 -8.86 0.38 -2.77
CA PRO A 191 -8.54 -0.94 -2.22
C PRO A 191 -8.66 -0.91 -0.69
N PRO A 192 -9.03 -2.04 -0.04
CA PRO A 192 -9.02 -2.14 1.42
C PRO A 192 -7.60 -2.17 2.02
N VAL A 193 -6.60 -2.54 1.23
CA VAL A 193 -5.20 -2.60 1.66
C VAL A 193 -4.31 -1.75 0.75
N LEU A 194 -3.49 -0.90 1.36
CA LEU A 194 -2.50 -0.06 0.68
C LEU A 194 -1.08 -0.46 1.09
N ILE A 195 -0.18 -0.45 0.12
CA ILE A 195 1.25 -0.60 0.33
C ILE A 195 1.93 0.67 -0.17
N LEU A 196 2.68 1.32 0.70
CA LEU A 196 3.30 2.61 0.42
C LEU A 196 4.80 2.52 0.65
N ASP A 197 5.58 3.03 -0.31
CA ASP A 197 7.02 3.26 -0.15
C ASP A 197 7.29 4.76 -0.24
N GLU A 198 7.71 5.36 0.87
CA GLU A 198 7.72 6.82 1.07
C GLU A 198 9.01 7.51 0.63
N ALA A 199 9.90 6.90 -0.07
CA ALA A 199 11.12 7.59 -0.45
C ALA A 199 10.82 8.82 -1.36
N THR A 200 11.25 9.99 -0.92
CA THR A 200 10.97 11.30 -1.55
C THR A 200 12.24 12.13 -1.77
N SER A 201 13.34 11.51 -2.12
CA SER A 201 14.55 12.25 -2.51
C SER A 201 14.29 13.05 -3.79
N SER A 202 14.56 14.35 -3.76
CA SER A 202 14.55 15.25 -4.93
C SER A 202 13.21 15.89 -5.34
N ILE A 203 12.23 16.00 -4.44
CA ILE A 203 10.96 16.71 -4.69
C ILE A 203 10.99 18.07 -3.98
N ASP A 204 10.48 19.12 -4.64
CA ASP A 204 10.35 20.43 -4.01
C ASP A 204 9.34 20.41 -2.83
N THR A 205 9.59 21.23 -1.82
CA THR A 205 8.83 21.26 -0.56
C THR A 205 7.31 21.50 -0.76
N ARG A 206 6.91 22.23 -1.81
CA ARG A 206 5.48 22.50 -2.07
C ARG A 206 4.79 21.24 -2.58
N THR A 207 5.40 20.58 -3.56
CA THR A 207 4.88 19.34 -4.14
C THR A 207 4.91 18.22 -3.11
N GLU A 208 5.95 18.17 -2.29
CA GLU A 208 6.06 17.22 -1.17
C GLU A 208 4.85 17.31 -0.22
N ARG A 209 4.43 18.52 0.18
CA ARG A 209 3.23 18.72 1.02
C ARG A 209 1.93 18.26 0.32
N LEU A 210 1.84 18.38 -1.00
CA LEU A 210 0.69 17.89 -1.75
C LEU A 210 0.65 16.36 -1.77
N ILE A 211 1.81 15.74 -1.93
CA ILE A 211 1.97 14.29 -1.86
C ILE A 211 1.58 13.78 -0.48
N GLU A 212 2.09 14.38 0.60
CA GLU A 212 1.74 14.01 1.98
C GLU A 212 0.22 14.05 2.20
N LYS A 213 -0.43 15.15 1.83
CA LYS A 213 -1.89 15.28 1.97
C LYS A 213 -2.66 14.24 1.13
N GLY A 214 -2.19 13.97 -0.08
CA GLY A 214 -2.78 12.94 -0.94
C GLY A 214 -2.61 11.54 -0.36
N MET A 215 -1.43 11.23 0.18
CA MET A 215 -1.14 9.97 0.87
C MET A 215 -2.03 9.81 2.11
N ASP A 216 -2.13 10.84 2.96
CA ASP A 216 -2.99 10.81 4.14
C ASP A 216 -4.45 10.53 3.76
N ALA A 217 -4.95 11.20 2.72
CA ALA A 217 -6.32 11.01 2.24
C ALA A 217 -6.60 9.58 1.74
N ILE A 218 -5.64 8.94 1.04
CA ILE A 218 -5.83 7.55 0.58
C ILE A 218 -5.62 6.52 1.68
N MET A 219 -4.93 6.85 2.76
CA MET A 219 -4.73 5.95 3.90
C MET A 219 -5.96 5.84 4.81
N GLU A 220 -6.82 6.84 4.84
CA GLU A 220 -7.95 6.91 5.76
C GLU A 220 -8.90 5.71 5.61
N GLY A 221 -9.17 5.03 6.73
CA GLY A 221 -10.09 3.89 6.80
C GLY A 221 -9.58 2.60 6.17
N ARG A 222 -8.31 2.53 5.74
CA ARG A 222 -7.72 1.37 5.08
C ARG A 222 -6.63 0.72 5.92
N THR A 223 -6.37 -0.55 5.65
CA THR A 223 -5.18 -1.22 6.17
C THR A 223 -3.97 -0.75 5.35
N VAL A 224 -2.95 -0.26 6.02
CA VAL A 224 -1.79 0.34 5.35
C VAL A 224 -0.51 -0.32 5.83
N PHE A 225 0.30 -0.74 4.89
CA PHE A 225 1.69 -1.13 5.12
C PHE A 225 2.59 -0.06 4.50
N VAL A 226 3.40 0.58 5.31
CA VAL A 226 4.27 1.64 4.84
C VAL A 226 5.73 1.34 5.13
N ILE A 227 6.58 1.40 4.09
CA ILE A 227 8.03 1.48 4.25
C ILE A 227 8.31 2.95 4.54
N ALA A 228 8.54 3.24 5.82
CA ALA A 228 8.59 4.61 6.28
C ALA A 228 10.00 5.18 6.23
N HIS A 229 10.12 6.30 5.55
CA HIS A 229 11.33 7.13 5.48
C HIS A 229 11.15 8.47 6.21
N ARG A 230 9.92 8.77 6.68
CA ARG A 230 9.58 10.00 7.39
C ARG A 230 9.18 9.71 8.82
N LEU A 231 9.73 10.50 9.75
CA LEU A 231 9.40 10.37 11.16
C LEU A 231 7.92 10.61 11.47
N SER A 232 7.25 11.51 10.72
CA SER A 232 5.81 11.80 10.90
C SER A 232 4.94 10.58 10.61
N THR A 233 5.24 9.85 9.54
CA THR A 233 4.50 8.64 9.16
C THR A 233 4.69 7.54 10.18
N VAL A 234 5.93 7.33 10.64
CA VAL A 234 6.24 6.35 11.67
C VAL A 234 5.48 6.65 12.95
N ARG A 235 5.56 7.91 13.44
CA ARG A 235 4.90 8.35 14.68
C ARG A 235 3.39 8.13 14.66
N ASN A 236 2.75 8.38 13.52
CA ASN A 236 1.30 8.28 13.37
C ASN A 236 0.82 6.87 12.96
N SER A 237 1.68 5.84 13.08
CA SER A 237 1.32 4.46 12.78
C SER A 237 0.76 3.75 14.02
N ASN A 238 -0.18 2.82 13.81
CA ASN A 238 -0.76 2.02 14.91
C ASN A 238 0.25 1.04 15.49
N ALA A 239 1.16 0.55 14.66
CA ALA A 239 2.29 -0.27 15.09
C ALA A 239 3.50 -0.03 14.18
N ILE A 240 4.66 -0.11 14.77
CA ILE A 240 5.95 -0.02 14.12
C ILE A 240 6.63 -1.37 14.25
N MET A 241 7.14 -1.89 13.13
CA MET A 241 7.94 -3.10 13.06
C MET A 241 9.37 -2.70 12.72
N VAL A 242 10.28 -2.91 13.64
CA VAL A 242 11.71 -2.66 13.42
C VAL A 242 12.34 -3.93 12.87
N LEU A 243 12.86 -3.85 11.65
CA LEU A 243 13.50 -4.97 10.97
C LEU A 243 15.01 -4.82 11.00
N GLU A 244 15.68 -5.92 11.28
CA GLU A 244 17.12 -6.06 11.13
C GLU A 244 17.44 -7.48 10.63
N LYS A 245 18.23 -7.58 9.57
CA LYS A 245 18.68 -8.86 8.97
C LYS A 245 17.58 -9.90 8.73
N GLY A 246 16.39 -9.42 8.31
CA GLY A 246 15.27 -10.29 7.99
C GLY A 246 14.43 -10.75 9.18
N GLU A 247 14.62 -10.16 10.34
CA GLU A 247 13.85 -10.44 11.56
C GLU A 247 13.15 -9.18 12.07
N ILE A 248 12.00 -9.35 12.73
CA ILE A 248 11.35 -8.27 13.48
C ILE A 248 11.94 -8.26 14.88
N ILE A 249 12.84 -7.33 15.16
CA ILE A 249 13.54 -7.24 16.45
C ILE A 249 12.78 -6.44 17.50
N GLU A 250 11.93 -5.48 17.07
CA GLU A 250 11.07 -4.70 17.97
C GLU A 250 9.72 -4.48 17.30
N ARG A 251 8.67 -4.42 18.12
CA ARG A 251 7.32 -4.04 17.69
C ARG A 251 6.61 -3.26 18.79
N GLY A 252 5.83 -2.27 18.41
CA GLY A 252 5.06 -1.45 19.36
C GLY A 252 4.58 -0.15 18.73
N SER A 253 3.91 0.67 19.53
CA SER A 253 3.63 2.07 19.18
C SER A 253 4.90 2.93 19.29
N HIS A 254 4.81 4.15 18.78
CA HIS A 254 5.91 5.12 18.90
C HIS A 254 6.38 5.32 20.34
N ASP A 255 5.43 5.55 21.25
CA ASP A 255 5.74 5.85 22.64
C ASP A 255 6.34 4.63 23.36
N GLU A 256 5.75 3.43 23.16
CA GLU A 256 6.28 2.18 23.74
C GLU A 256 7.71 1.90 23.30
N LEU A 257 8.03 2.07 22.01
CA LEU A 257 9.37 1.83 21.50
C LEU A 257 10.39 2.89 21.95
N LEU A 258 9.96 4.13 22.17
CA LEU A 258 10.82 5.15 22.77
C LEU A 258 11.17 4.83 24.23
N GLU A 259 10.20 4.35 25.01
CA GLU A 259 10.41 3.94 26.41
C GLU A 259 11.36 2.75 26.51
N GLN A 260 11.31 1.81 25.57
CA GLN A 260 12.20 0.65 25.53
C GLN A 260 13.67 1.03 25.30
N LYS A 261 13.94 2.23 24.72
CA LYS A 261 15.29 2.72 24.38
C LYS A 261 16.14 1.73 23.57
N GLY A 262 15.45 0.95 22.71
CA GLY A 262 16.06 -0.05 21.86
C GLY A 262 16.54 0.50 20.50
N ARG A 263 16.48 -0.32 19.48
CA ARG A 263 16.93 0.03 18.12
C ARG A 263 16.10 1.15 17.51
N TYR A 264 14.78 1.14 17.73
CA TYR A 264 13.90 2.22 17.28
C TYR A 264 14.29 3.56 17.87
N TYR A 265 14.57 3.60 19.19
CA TYR A 265 15.02 4.83 19.86
C TYR A 265 16.29 5.39 19.22
N GLN A 266 17.25 4.52 18.92
CA GLN A 266 18.51 4.91 18.27
C GLN A 266 18.29 5.50 16.89
N LEU A 267 17.43 4.86 16.07
CA LEU A 267 17.05 5.36 14.74
C LEU A 267 16.33 6.71 14.83
N TYR A 268 15.39 6.83 15.77
CA TYR A 268 14.59 8.03 15.94
C TYR A 268 15.42 9.23 16.44
N THR A 269 16.38 9.02 17.35
CA THR A 269 17.22 10.08 17.91
C THR A 269 18.42 10.46 17.03
N GLY A 270 18.54 9.87 15.84
CA GLY A 270 19.65 10.16 14.92
C GLY A 270 20.99 9.55 15.33
N GLN A 271 20.99 8.62 16.27
CA GLN A 271 22.21 7.86 16.61
C GLN A 271 22.61 6.86 15.51
N PHE A 272 21.66 6.54 14.61
CA PHE A 272 21.88 5.82 13.36
C PHE A 272 21.03 6.47 12.28
N GLU A 273 21.56 6.65 11.08
CA GLU A 273 20.82 7.16 9.94
C GLU A 273 19.79 6.11 9.47
N LEU A 274 18.58 6.58 9.15
CA LEU A 274 17.60 5.81 8.37
C LEU A 274 18.07 5.86 6.91
N GLU A 275 19.08 5.07 6.54
CA GLU A 275 19.53 4.89 5.16
C GLU A 275 18.57 4.03 4.34
#